data_5b7e954e05522eeee1eebb5c0da28eb0
#
_entry.id   5b7e954e05522eeee1eebb5c0da28eb0
#
_cell.length_a   1.000
_cell.length_b   1.000
_cell.length_c   1.000
_cell.angle_alpha   90.00
_cell.angle_beta   90.00
_cell.angle_gamma   90.00
#
_symmetry.space_group_name_H-M   'P 1'
#
loop_
_entity.id
_entity.type
_entity.pdbx_description
1 polymer ?
#
loop_
_entity_poly.entity_id
_entity_poly.type
_entity_poly.pdbx_seq_one_letter_code
_entity_poly.pdbx_strand_id
1 'polypeptide(L)'
;MEFEIIPLALKKINQRNIPIEWVKQALNLPEQVVEGYEGRQVAQRVYHLSGKKMLLRVVFETMEDKKVVITAYLTSQVDRYWRKP
;
A
#
# COMPACT_ATOMS: atom_id res chain seq x y z
N MET A 1 11.50 6.40 -8.78
CA MET A 1 10.21 7.08 -9.02
C MET A 1 9.80 7.89 -7.81
N GLU A 2 9.40 9.11 -8.03
CA GLU A 2 8.95 9.97 -6.94
C GLU A 2 7.57 9.56 -6.44
N PHE A 3 7.36 9.78 -5.16
CA PHE A 3 6.04 9.62 -4.58
C PHE A 3 5.83 10.66 -3.48
N GLU A 4 4.58 10.92 -3.21
CA GLU A 4 4.15 11.86 -2.18
C GLU A 4 3.09 11.17 -1.33
N ILE A 5 3.13 11.42 -0.03
CA ILE A 5 2.11 10.92 0.89
C ILE A 5 1.32 12.14 1.38
N ILE A 6 0.02 12.18 1.07
CA ILE A 6 -0.80 13.32 1.52
C ILE A 6 -0.90 13.29 3.04
N PRO A 7 -1.06 14.47 3.69
CA PRO A 7 -1.06 14.56 5.16
C PRO A 7 -2.05 13.62 5.84
N LEU A 8 -3.26 13.47 5.31
CA LEU A 8 -4.24 12.58 5.91
C LEU A 8 -3.80 11.12 5.85
N ALA A 9 -3.17 10.73 4.73
CA ALA A 9 -2.64 9.37 4.59
C ALA A 9 -1.51 9.11 5.58
N LEU A 10 -0.61 10.09 5.74
CA LEU A 10 0.50 9.97 6.69
C LEU A 10 -0.01 9.79 8.11
N LYS A 11 -1.05 10.56 8.48
CA LYS A 11 -1.68 10.43 9.78
C LYS A 11 -2.22 9.03 10.01
N LYS A 12 -2.93 8.48 9.03
CA LYS A 12 -3.49 7.12 9.13
C LYS A 12 -2.41 6.06 9.20
N ILE A 13 -1.36 6.19 8.41
CA ILE A 13 -0.22 5.27 8.43
C ILE A 13 0.39 5.24 9.82
N ASN A 14 0.61 6.41 10.42
CA ASN A 14 1.17 6.52 11.77
C ASN A 14 0.22 5.94 12.83
N GLN A 15 -1.07 6.24 12.73
CA GLN A 15 -2.07 5.71 13.67
C GLN A 15 -2.17 4.19 13.60
N ARG A 16 -1.93 3.61 12.45
CA ARG A 16 -1.99 2.16 12.22
C ARG A 16 -0.66 1.47 12.48
N ASN A 17 0.34 2.22 12.94
CA ASN A 17 1.68 1.71 13.24
C ASN A 17 2.32 0.98 12.05
N ILE A 18 2.10 1.50 10.84
CA ILE A 18 2.72 0.95 9.64
C ILE A 18 4.07 1.64 9.45
N PRO A 19 5.18 0.88 9.41
CA PRO A 19 6.48 1.51 9.14
C PRO A 19 6.47 2.22 7.78
N ILE A 20 6.93 3.45 7.76
CA ILE A 20 6.94 4.22 6.51
C ILE A 20 7.82 3.55 5.45
N GLU A 21 8.87 2.84 5.88
CA GLU A 21 9.73 2.13 4.96
C GLU A 21 8.99 1.01 4.22
N TRP A 22 7.99 0.40 4.86
CA TRP A 22 7.16 -0.62 4.20
C TRP A 22 6.30 0.00 3.11
N VAL A 23 5.77 1.20 3.36
CA VAL A 23 5.00 1.92 2.35
C VAL A 23 5.88 2.23 1.15
N LYS A 24 7.10 2.69 1.39
CA LYS A 24 8.06 2.97 0.34
C LYS A 24 8.41 1.71 -0.45
N GLN A 25 8.64 0.59 0.23
CA GLN A 25 8.93 -0.68 -0.42
C GLN A 25 7.77 -1.14 -1.30
N ALA A 26 6.54 -1.05 -0.78
CA ALA A 26 5.38 -1.47 -1.53
C ALA A 26 5.19 -0.65 -2.80
N LEU A 27 5.53 0.65 -2.77
CA LEU A 27 5.45 1.52 -3.94
C LEU A 27 6.55 1.26 -4.95
N ASN A 28 7.78 1.02 -4.47
CA ASN A 28 8.94 0.85 -5.33
C ASN A 28 9.11 -0.58 -5.84
N LEU A 29 8.75 -1.56 -5.00
CA LEU A 29 8.93 -2.98 -5.30
C LEU A 29 7.65 -3.74 -4.93
N PRO A 30 6.51 -3.42 -5.53
CA PRO A 30 5.27 -4.11 -5.22
C PRO A 30 5.34 -5.56 -5.71
N GLU A 31 4.73 -6.46 -4.96
CA GLU A 31 4.55 -7.82 -5.43
C GLU A 31 3.38 -7.92 -6.39
N GLN A 32 2.36 -7.09 -6.17
CA GLN A 32 1.24 -6.93 -7.10
C GLN A 32 0.79 -5.48 -7.11
N VAL A 33 0.26 -5.04 -8.26
CA VAL A 33 -0.47 -3.79 -8.35
C VAL A 33 -1.84 -4.14 -8.93
N VAL A 34 -2.89 -3.83 -8.19
CA VAL A 34 -4.26 -4.13 -8.60
C VAL A 34 -5.08 -2.85 -8.69
N GLU A 35 -6.21 -2.92 -9.37
CA GLU A 35 -7.11 -1.77 -9.46
C GLU A 35 -7.91 -1.58 -8.18
N GLY A 36 -8.08 -0.33 -7.78
CA GLY A 36 -8.94 0.06 -6.69
C GLY A 36 -10.14 0.85 -7.19
N TYR A 37 -10.82 1.52 -6.28
CA TYR A 37 -11.98 2.35 -6.63
C TYR A 37 -11.56 3.65 -7.30
N GLU A 38 -12.41 4.15 -8.17
CA GLU A 38 -12.29 5.49 -8.75
C GLU A 38 -11.00 5.73 -9.51
N GLY A 39 -10.53 4.71 -10.23
CA GLY A 39 -9.31 4.83 -11.02
C GLY A 39 -8.02 4.79 -10.24
N ARG A 40 -8.10 4.54 -8.94
CA ARG A 40 -6.91 4.39 -8.11
C ARG A 40 -6.31 3.01 -8.28
N GLN A 41 -5.05 2.90 -7.91
CA GLN A 41 -4.33 1.63 -7.93
C GLN A 41 -3.90 1.28 -6.51
N VAL A 42 -3.68 -0.01 -6.28
CA VAL A 42 -3.26 -0.52 -4.97
C VAL A 42 -2.00 -1.35 -5.15
N ALA A 43 -0.90 -0.89 -4.56
CA ALA A 43 0.34 -1.65 -4.49
C ALA A 43 0.25 -2.59 -3.30
N GLN A 44 0.50 -3.87 -3.52
CA GLN A 44 0.37 -4.91 -2.50
C GLN A 44 1.70 -5.61 -2.27
N ARG A 45 2.01 -5.83 -1.01
CA ARG A 45 3.21 -6.55 -0.61
C ARG A 45 2.96 -7.30 0.69
N VAL A 46 3.43 -8.55 0.74
CA VAL A 46 3.25 -9.42 1.92
C VAL A 46 4.37 -9.17 2.92
N TYR A 47 3.99 -9.07 4.18
CA TYR A 47 4.92 -8.98 5.32
C TYR A 47 4.53 -9.98 6.38
N HIS A 48 5.49 -10.36 7.21
CA HIS A 48 5.25 -11.23 8.34
C HIS A 48 5.46 -10.45 9.63
N LEU A 49 4.41 -10.40 10.46
CA LEU A 49 4.43 -9.71 11.75
C LEU A 49 4.16 -10.75 12.83
N SER A 50 5.13 -10.94 13.73
CA SER A 50 4.99 -11.89 14.84
C SER A 50 4.54 -13.27 14.35
N GLY A 51 5.12 -13.72 13.25
CA GLY A 51 4.79 -15.01 12.64
C GLY A 51 3.50 -15.05 11.86
N LYS A 52 2.80 -13.93 11.73
CA LYS A 52 1.53 -13.84 11.02
C LYS A 52 1.72 -13.17 9.65
N LYS A 53 1.16 -13.80 8.62
CA LYS A 53 1.21 -13.27 7.27
C LYS A 53 0.22 -12.12 7.14
N MET A 54 0.73 -10.96 6.72
CA MET A 54 -0.07 -9.75 6.55
C MET A 54 0.14 -9.19 5.15
N LEU A 55 -0.88 -8.55 4.62
CA LEU A 55 -0.79 -7.87 3.34
C LEU A 55 -0.84 -6.37 3.57
N LEU A 56 0.18 -5.66 3.09
CA LEU A 56 0.16 -4.21 3.07
C LEU A 56 -0.46 -3.78 1.74
N ARG A 57 -1.47 -2.92 1.82
CA ARG A 57 -2.13 -2.35 0.66
C ARG A 57 -1.95 -0.84 0.70
N VAL A 58 -1.26 -0.31 -0.30
CA VAL A 58 -1.01 1.12 -0.44
C VAL A 58 -1.82 1.64 -1.62
N VAL A 59 -2.83 2.45 -1.33
CA VAL A 59 -3.71 3.02 -2.35
C VAL A 59 -3.10 4.32 -2.85
N PHE A 60 -2.92 4.42 -4.16
CA PHE A 60 -2.29 5.59 -4.75
C PHE A 60 -2.92 5.97 -6.08
N GLU A 61 -2.71 7.23 -6.47
CA GLU A 61 -3.03 7.73 -7.79
C GLU A 61 -1.73 8.14 -8.46
N THR A 62 -1.65 7.96 -9.77
CA THR A 62 -0.53 8.48 -10.55
C THR A 62 -0.92 9.82 -11.12
N MET A 63 -0.17 10.85 -10.75
CA MET A 63 -0.39 12.22 -11.23
C MET A 63 0.91 12.70 -11.85
N GLU A 64 0.87 12.96 -13.15
CA GLU A 64 2.06 13.27 -13.93
C GLU A 64 3.03 12.09 -13.80
N ASP A 65 4.24 12.28 -13.32
CA ASP A 65 5.20 11.18 -13.15
C ASP A 65 5.37 10.78 -11.68
N LYS A 66 4.37 11.08 -10.86
CA LYS A 66 4.47 10.90 -9.44
C LYS A 66 3.31 10.06 -8.91
N LYS A 67 3.61 9.17 -7.97
CA LYS A 67 2.58 8.43 -7.24
C LYS A 67 2.18 9.21 -6.01
N VAL A 68 0.89 9.41 -5.82
CA VAL A 68 0.34 10.12 -4.67
C VAL A 68 -0.40 9.12 -3.79
N VAL A 69 0.11 8.89 -2.59
CA VAL A 69 -0.49 7.92 -1.65
C VAL A 69 -1.71 8.53 -0.99
N ILE A 70 -2.83 7.84 -1.13
CA ILE A 70 -4.13 8.25 -0.60
C ILE A 70 -4.38 7.62 0.77
N THR A 71 -4.02 6.35 0.93
CA THR A 71 -4.13 5.64 2.20
C THR A 71 -3.30 4.36 2.15
N ALA A 72 -3.10 3.75 3.32
CA ALA A 72 -2.45 2.46 3.40
C ALA A 72 -2.97 1.72 4.63
N TYR A 73 -3.07 0.40 4.53
CA TYR A 73 -3.50 -0.42 5.65
C TYR A 73 -2.94 -1.83 5.54
N LEU A 74 -2.86 -2.50 6.68
CA LEU A 74 -2.46 -3.90 6.77
C LEU A 74 -3.69 -4.76 7.02
N THR A 75 -3.75 -5.93 6.39
CA THR A 75 -4.83 -6.88 6.59
C THR A 75 -4.30 -8.30 6.67
N SER A 76 -4.90 -9.12 7.51
CA SER A 76 -4.60 -10.54 7.56
C SER A 76 -5.37 -11.32 6.49
N GLN A 77 -6.32 -10.69 5.83
CA GLN A 77 -7.14 -11.32 4.79
C GLN A 77 -6.43 -11.30 3.45
N VAL A 78 -5.27 -11.93 3.39
CA VAL A 78 -4.43 -11.92 2.19
C VAL A 78 -5.15 -12.50 0.99
N ASP A 79 -5.81 -13.66 1.17
CA ASP A 79 -6.47 -14.35 0.07
C ASP A 79 -7.64 -13.57 -0.51
N ARG A 80 -8.25 -12.71 0.26
CA ARG A 80 -9.35 -11.87 -0.21
C ARG A 80 -8.89 -10.86 -1.26
N TYR A 81 -7.69 -10.31 -1.07
CA TYR A 81 -7.19 -9.22 -1.89
C TYR A 81 -6.11 -9.63 -2.87
N TRP A 82 -5.47 -10.76 -2.62
CA TRP A 82 -4.40 -11.22 -3.49
C TRP A 82 -5.00 -11.72 -4.80
N ARG A 83 -4.54 -11.14 -5.90
CA ARG A 83 -5.02 -11.55 -7.22
C ARG A 83 -4.22 -12.77 -7.67
N LYS A 84 -4.90 -13.88 -7.87
CA LYS A 84 -4.27 -15.09 -8.40
C LYS A 84 -4.14 -14.98 -9.91
N PRO A 85 -3.06 -15.57 -10.49
CA PRO A 85 -2.85 -15.59 -11.93
C PRO A 85 -3.93 -16.39 -12.67
#